data_9072741627a36ba44658fbeb096259d7
#
_entry.id   9072741627a36ba44658fbeb096259d7
#
_cell.length_a   1.000
_cell.length_b   1.000
_cell.length_c   1.000
_cell.angle_alpha   90.00
_cell.angle_beta   90.00
_cell.angle_gamma   90.00
#
_symmetry.space_group_name_H-M   'P 1'
#
loop_
_entity.id
_entity.type
_entity.pdbx_description
1 polymer ?
#
loop_
_entity_poly.entity_id
_entity_poly.type
_entity_poly.pdbx_seq_one_letter_code
_entity_poly.pdbx_strand_id
1 'polypeptide(L)'
;GGASWSVAANSSELSREGRIYILNKASLARLDTINVIQKSVNGEIQEHPTVSFTEADVPVSVPFAGNSYVTYPKGSTYIDNYTGKFKATWADETIVSSTYFYVGEAGDLNLAAVGSNETGNSVVRFKVQNKVYNITISGPTSKIYGIATIPVEKPGYIRVDMQGVSKSGKSFGDITGYRIGGQVALGTNHFVTEEKMNEGDKNCYFYRRGSSVHWFYTQPTGNAEYFYNEVLVTPENALNSTYYMMNGFSEGYMGIQQTTSGEHKVLFSVWSPYTTDDPEDIPEEKRVKVLRKGANVTIGEFGNEGSGGQSWLHYNWTAGTVYKALVRVKPDGNGSTVYTGYFYADGEWKLIASFSRPETNTWYKGAYSFLENFDPINSIYPRSVLYKNQWMRLASGEWKEITGAK
;
A
#
# COMPACT_ATOMS: atom_id res chain seq x y z
N GLY A 1 -14.16 -8.13 33.85
CA GLY A 1 -15.08 -7.01 33.81
C GLY A 1 -15.63 -6.85 32.40
N GLY A 2 -16.95 -6.82 32.24
CA GLY A 2 -17.57 -6.59 30.93
C GLY A 2 -17.66 -5.09 30.66
N ALA A 3 -17.42 -4.70 29.41
CA ALA A 3 -17.78 -3.36 28.93
C ALA A 3 -19.12 -3.45 28.19
N SER A 4 -20.05 -2.57 28.53
CA SER A 4 -21.29 -2.40 27.79
C SER A 4 -21.23 -1.10 26.97
N TRP A 5 -21.72 -1.14 25.77
CA TRP A 5 -21.81 0.01 24.89
C TRP A 5 -23.12 -0.04 24.13
N SER A 6 -23.61 1.13 23.77
CA SER A 6 -24.82 1.26 22.97
C SER A 6 -24.53 2.07 21.72
N VAL A 7 -25.19 1.74 20.63
CA VAL A 7 -25.12 2.46 19.36
C VAL A 7 -26.52 3.04 19.10
N ALA A 8 -26.60 4.31 18.75
CA ALA A 8 -27.85 4.94 18.35
C ALA A 8 -28.49 4.17 17.19
N ALA A 9 -29.81 4.08 17.16
CA ALA A 9 -30.55 3.40 16.11
C ALA A 9 -30.11 3.94 14.72
N ASN A 10 -29.97 3.02 13.76
CA ASN A 10 -29.70 3.41 12.38
C ASN A 10 -31.03 3.83 11.73
N SER A 11 -31.26 5.12 11.67
CA SER A 11 -32.46 5.69 11.01
C SER A 11 -32.25 5.86 9.49
N SER A 12 -31.11 5.47 8.94
CA SER A 12 -30.85 5.53 7.50
C SER A 12 -31.44 4.32 6.76
N GLU A 13 -31.72 4.50 5.50
CA GLU A 13 -32.16 3.43 4.59
C GLU A 13 -31.09 2.41 4.26
N LEU A 14 -29.83 2.64 4.69
CA LEU A 14 -28.68 1.80 4.43
C LEU A 14 -28.11 1.23 5.71
N SER A 15 -27.61 0.00 5.63
CA SER A 15 -26.76 -0.55 6.69
C SER A 15 -25.49 0.28 6.83
N ARG A 16 -25.02 0.45 8.05
CA ARG A 16 -23.74 1.11 8.34
C ARG A 16 -22.81 0.17 9.06
N GLU A 17 -21.54 0.32 8.81
CA GLU A 17 -20.50 -0.47 9.43
C GLU A 17 -19.62 0.43 10.30
N GLY A 18 -19.16 -0.13 11.41
CA GLY A 18 -18.23 0.51 12.33
C GLY A 18 -17.29 -0.52 12.92
N ARG A 19 -16.21 -0.03 13.52
CA ARG A 19 -15.25 -0.87 14.23
C ARG A 19 -15.06 -0.35 15.64
N ILE A 20 -15.05 -1.26 16.60
CA ILE A 20 -14.69 -0.98 17.99
C ILE A 20 -13.33 -1.61 18.21
N TYR A 21 -12.37 -0.80 18.66
CA TYR A 21 -11.03 -1.25 18.98
C TYR A 21 -10.91 -1.43 20.48
N ILE A 22 -10.44 -2.60 20.90
CA ILE A 22 -10.08 -2.88 22.28
C ILE A 22 -8.59 -2.61 22.42
N LEU A 23 -8.23 -1.61 23.20
CA LEU A 23 -6.86 -1.17 23.40
C LEU A 23 -6.34 -1.54 24.80
N ASN A 24 -5.06 -1.86 24.89
CA ASN A 24 -4.37 -1.93 26.15
C ASN A 24 -4.24 -0.52 26.74
N LYS A 25 -4.69 -0.33 27.98
CA LYS A 25 -4.73 0.98 28.63
C LYS A 25 -3.35 1.64 28.77
N ALA A 26 -2.32 0.86 28.96
CA ALA A 26 -0.97 1.38 29.22
C ALA A 26 -0.17 1.63 27.93
N SER A 27 -0.28 0.72 26.95
CA SER A 27 0.51 0.77 25.71
C SER A 27 -0.26 1.34 24.51
N LEU A 28 -1.58 1.51 24.62
CA LEU A 28 -2.51 1.81 23.53
C LEU A 28 -2.46 0.76 22.41
N ALA A 29 -1.76 -0.35 22.61
CA ALA A 29 -1.72 -1.45 21.68
C ALA A 29 -3.13 -2.04 21.52
N ARG A 30 -3.51 -2.29 20.30
CA ARG A 30 -4.80 -2.89 19.97
C ARG A 30 -4.77 -4.37 20.36
N LEU A 31 -5.68 -4.77 21.23
CA LEU A 31 -5.84 -6.15 21.68
C LEU A 31 -6.82 -6.92 20.79
N ASP A 32 -7.88 -6.22 20.32
CA ASP A 32 -8.92 -6.86 19.52
C ASP A 32 -9.71 -5.83 18.70
N THR A 33 -10.53 -6.31 17.75
CA THR A 33 -11.46 -5.51 16.95
C THR A 33 -12.79 -6.21 16.83
N ILE A 34 -13.81 -5.49 17.19
CA ILE A 34 -15.19 -5.91 16.96
C ILE A 34 -15.71 -5.16 15.72
N ASN A 35 -16.05 -5.90 14.68
CA ASN A 35 -16.78 -5.34 13.55
C ASN A 35 -18.26 -5.28 13.89
N VAL A 36 -18.85 -4.10 13.79
CA VAL A 36 -20.26 -3.87 14.07
C VAL A 36 -20.96 -3.51 12.77
N ILE A 37 -21.93 -4.32 12.40
CA ILE A 37 -22.83 -4.04 11.26
C ILE A 37 -24.19 -3.69 11.85
N GLN A 38 -24.62 -2.46 11.63
CA GLN A 38 -25.95 -2.02 12.00
C GLN A 38 -26.84 -1.99 10.75
N LYS A 39 -27.82 -2.88 10.70
CA LYS A 39 -28.77 -2.94 9.59
C LYS A 39 -29.53 -1.62 9.45
N SER A 40 -30.02 -1.36 8.24
CA SER A 40 -30.95 -0.25 7.99
C SER A 40 -32.23 -0.40 8.80
N VAL A 41 -32.98 0.68 8.92
CA VAL A 41 -34.27 0.70 9.64
C VAL A 41 -35.26 -0.33 9.11
N ASN A 42 -35.21 -0.63 7.83
CA ASN A 42 -36.08 -1.58 7.16
C ASN A 42 -35.49 -2.98 6.99
N GLY A 43 -34.25 -3.21 7.46
CA GLY A 43 -33.55 -4.52 7.35
C GLY A 43 -33.16 -4.92 5.93
N GLU A 44 -33.57 -4.20 4.91
CA GLU A 44 -33.29 -4.45 3.50
C GLU A 44 -32.49 -3.32 2.85
N ILE A 45 -31.73 -3.64 1.83
CA ILE A 45 -31.05 -2.65 0.98
C ILE A 45 -32.11 -2.09 0.06
N GLN A 46 -32.40 -0.79 0.16
CA GLN A 46 -33.33 -0.15 -0.76
C GLN A 46 -32.69 -0.06 -2.15
N GLU A 47 -33.33 -0.73 -3.11
CA GLU A 47 -32.92 -0.63 -4.51
C GLU A 47 -33.46 0.66 -5.12
N HIS A 48 -32.59 1.39 -5.78
CA HIS A 48 -32.99 2.57 -6.53
C HIS A 48 -33.29 2.19 -7.99
N PRO A 49 -34.25 2.84 -8.65
CA PRO A 49 -34.54 2.58 -10.05
C PRO A 49 -33.34 2.90 -10.92
N THR A 50 -33.11 2.07 -11.91
CA THR A 50 -32.04 2.26 -12.92
C THR A 50 -32.50 3.26 -13.98
N VAL A 51 -31.52 3.88 -14.64
CA VAL A 51 -31.74 4.83 -15.74
C VAL A 51 -31.16 4.26 -17.04
N SER A 52 -31.62 4.74 -18.17
CA SER A 52 -31.05 4.40 -19.46
C SER A 52 -30.27 5.61 -20.02
N PHE A 53 -29.06 5.39 -20.46
CA PHE A 53 -28.22 6.40 -21.10
C PHE A 53 -27.79 5.96 -22.49
N THR A 54 -27.68 6.93 -23.38
CA THR A 54 -26.99 6.81 -24.66
C THR A 54 -25.50 7.14 -24.50
N GLU A 55 -24.68 6.91 -25.52
CA GLU A 55 -23.28 7.34 -25.50
C GLU A 55 -23.13 8.85 -25.35
N ALA A 56 -24.06 9.62 -25.88
CA ALA A 56 -24.06 11.08 -25.77
C ALA A 56 -24.34 11.56 -24.32
N ASP A 57 -25.13 10.81 -23.57
CA ASP A 57 -25.43 11.13 -22.16
C ASP A 57 -24.24 10.85 -21.21
N VAL A 58 -23.32 9.98 -21.64
CA VAL A 58 -22.14 9.55 -20.83
C VAL A 58 -20.89 9.48 -21.72
N PRO A 59 -20.41 10.61 -22.26
CA PRO A 59 -19.36 10.63 -23.29
C PRO A 59 -17.96 10.28 -22.76
N VAL A 60 -17.69 10.42 -21.46
CA VAL A 60 -16.36 10.27 -20.90
C VAL A 60 -16.16 8.84 -20.39
N SER A 61 -15.10 8.15 -20.85
CA SER A 61 -14.73 6.80 -20.41
C SER A 61 -13.78 6.84 -19.22
N VAL A 62 -14.12 6.12 -18.16
CA VAL A 62 -13.27 5.91 -16.99
C VAL A 62 -12.90 4.42 -16.93
N PRO A 63 -11.71 4.05 -17.38
CA PRO A 63 -11.27 2.66 -17.41
C PRO A 63 -11.01 2.14 -15.99
N PHE A 64 -11.12 0.84 -15.78
CA PHE A 64 -10.74 0.23 -14.49
C PHE A 64 -9.24 0.26 -14.28
N ALA A 65 -8.48 0.16 -15.34
CA ALA A 65 -7.03 0.21 -15.31
C ALA A 65 -6.51 1.48 -14.61
N GLY A 66 -5.70 1.30 -13.58
CA GLY A 66 -5.14 2.41 -12.80
C GLY A 66 -6.14 3.15 -11.89
N ASN A 67 -7.44 2.89 -12.03
CA ASN A 67 -8.48 3.59 -11.25
C ASN A 67 -9.24 2.66 -10.28
N SER A 68 -9.10 1.33 -10.43
CA SER A 68 -9.87 0.35 -9.68
C SER A 68 -9.01 -0.58 -8.85
N TYR A 69 -9.50 -0.93 -7.68
CA TYR A 69 -8.83 -1.78 -6.71
C TYR A 69 -9.81 -2.76 -6.07
N VAL A 70 -9.36 -3.97 -5.77
CA VAL A 70 -10.14 -4.87 -4.91
C VAL A 70 -10.01 -4.40 -3.47
N THR A 71 -11.10 -3.92 -2.91
CA THR A 71 -11.16 -3.39 -1.54
C THR A 71 -11.62 -4.42 -0.53
N TYR A 72 -12.24 -5.51 -0.98
CA TYR A 72 -12.63 -6.63 -0.16
C TYR A 72 -12.66 -7.93 -0.98
N PRO A 73 -12.13 -9.07 -0.46
CA PRO A 73 -11.20 -9.12 0.67
C PRO A 73 -9.87 -8.44 0.35
N LYS A 74 -9.19 -7.96 1.37
CA LYS A 74 -7.88 -7.30 1.21
C LYS A 74 -6.86 -8.24 0.57
N GLY A 75 -6.06 -7.70 -0.37
CA GLY A 75 -4.99 -8.43 -1.03
C GLY A 75 -5.47 -9.40 -2.12
N SER A 76 -6.72 -9.30 -2.56
CA SER A 76 -7.22 -10.09 -3.66
C SER A 76 -6.60 -9.68 -5.01
N THR A 77 -6.27 -10.67 -5.84
CA THR A 77 -5.66 -10.50 -7.17
C THR A 77 -6.67 -10.57 -8.31
N TYR A 78 -7.95 -10.28 -8.06
CA TYR A 78 -9.01 -10.36 -9.07
C TYR A 78 -8.91 -9.28 -10.16
N ILE A 79 -8.26 -8.16 -9.87
CA ILE A 79 -7.93 -7.15 -10.89
C ILE A 79 -6.49 -7.40 -11.33
N ASP A 80 -6.29 -7.48 -12.64
CA ASP A 80 -4.95 -7.44 -13.21
C ASP A 80 -4.41 -6.01 -13.05
N ASN A 81 -3.31 -5.86 -12.31
CA ASN A 81 -2.73 -4.55 -12.05
C ASN A 81 -2.13 -3.87 -13.27
N TYR A 82 -1.77 -4.64 -14.29
CA TYR A 82 -1.17 -4.10 -15.50
C TYR A 82 -2.20 -3.68 -16.53
N THR A 83 -3.32 -4.38 -16.61
CA THR A 83 -4.40 -4.08 -17.57
C THR A 83 -5.62 -3.47 -16.91
N GLY A 84 -5.71 -3.54 -15.55
CA GLY A 84 -6.86 -3.09 -14.77
C GLY A 84 -8.17 -3.79 -15.11
N LYS A 85 -8.10 -4.87 -15.90
CA LYS A 85 -9.28 -5.64 -16.25
C LYS A 85 -9.66 -6.54 -15.09
N PHE A 86 -10.93 -6.58 -14.80
CA PHE A 86 -11.49 -7.63 -13.99
C PHE A 86 -11.23 -8.96 -14.70
N LYS A 87 -10.80 -9.99 -13.98
CA LYS A 87 -10.62 -11.31 -14.58
C LYS A 87 -11.96 -11.79 -15.13
N ALA A 88 -11.99 -12.20 -16.38
CA ALA A 88 -13.20 -12.73 -17.07
C ALA A 88 -13.85 -13.91 -16.34
N THR A 89 -13.17 -14.48 -15.34
CA THR A 89 -13.62 -15.56 -14.47
C THR A 89 -14.21 -15.10 -13.14
N TRP A 90 -14.48 -13.80 -12.99
CA TRP A 90 -15.06 -13.27 -11.75
C TRP A 90 -16.39 -13.95 -11.43
N ALA A 91 -16.39 -14.77 -10.42
CA ALA A 91 -17.52 -15.57 -9.98
C ALA A 91 -17.80 -15.49 -8.47
N ASP A 92 -16.89 -14.87 -7.73
CA ASP A 92 -16.95 -14.73 -6.27
C ASP A 92 -17.74 -13.48 -5.89
N GLU A 93 -18.88 -13.68 -5.23
CA GLU A 93 -19.79 -12.63 -4.76
C GLU A 93 -19.25 -11.82 -3.58
N THR A 94 -18.20 -12.30 -2.91
CA THR A 94 -17.59 -11.57 -1.80
C THR A 94 -16.68 -10.46 -2.28
N ILE A 95 -16.22 -10.50 -3.54
CA ILE A 95 -15.30 -9.52 -4.11
C ILE A 95 -15.99 -8.17 -4.29
N VAL A 96 -15.41 -7.13 -3.69
CA VAL A 96 -15.77 -5.74 -3.94
C VAL A 96 -14.64 -5.03 -4.66
N SER A 97 -14.91 -4.52 -5.84
CA SER A 97 -14.02 -3.62 -6.58
C SER A 97 -14.45 -2.18 -6.40
N SER A 98 -13.53 -1.31 -6.05
CA SER A 98 -13.78 0.12 -5.90
C SER A 98 -13.00 0.91 -6.93
N THR A 99 -13.71 1.74 -7.68
CA THR A 99 -13.12 2.64 -8.69
C THR A 99 -13.17 4.06 -8.18
N TYR A 100 -12.09 4.80 -8.39
CA TYR A 100 -11.94 6.19 -7.95
C TYR A 100 -11.63 7.09 -9.14
N PHE A 101 -12.36 8.19 -9.26
CA PHE A 101 -12.08 9.27 -10.21
C PHE A 101 -12.44 10.61 -9.60
N TYR A 102 -11.74 11.67 -9.99
CA TYR A 102 -11.98 13.02 -9.50
C TYR A 102 -12.86 13.78 -10.50
N VAL A 103 -13.85 14.50 -9.99
CA VAL A 103 -14.67 15.44 -10.75
C VAL A 103 -14.42 16.86 -10.26
N GLY A 104 -14.14 17.78 -11.20
CA GLY A 104 -13.74 19.15 -10.89
C GLY A 104 -14.87 20.15 -10.70
N GLU A 105 -16.13 19.74 -10.91
CA GLU A 105 -17.31 20.59 -10.80
C GLU A 105 -18.43 19.92 -10.01
N ALA A 106 -19.26 20.74 -9.37
CA ALA A 106 -20.53 20.32 -8.79
C ALA A 106 -21.61 20.22 -9.89
N GLY A 107 -22.62 19.42 -9.67
CA GLY A 107 -23.73 19.23 -10.59
C GLY A 107 -24.15 17.77 -10.72
N ASP A 108 -24.94 17.46 -11.72
CA ASP A 108 -25.39 16.10 -11.96
C ASP A 108 -24.30 15.26 -12.64
N LEU A 109 -24.02 14.08 -12.07
CA LEU A 109 -23.19 13.04 -12.61
C LEU A 109 -24.07 11.91 -13.18
N ASN A 110 -24.09 11.76 -14.48
CA ASN A 110 -24.60 10.55 -15.12
C ASN A 110 -23.54 9.46 -15.03
N LEU A 111 -23.89 8.31 -14.47
CA LEU A 111 -22.98 7.18 -14.25
C LEU A 111 -23.54 5.92 -14.91
N ALA A 112 -22.71 5.27 -15.72
CA ALA A 112 -23.02 3.99 -16.36
C ALA A 112 -21.86 3.02 -16.28
N ALA A 113 -22.13 1.71 -16.26
CA ALA A 113 -21.15 0.65 -16.44
C ALA A 113 -21.08 0.21 -17.91
N VAL A 114 -19.93 -0.32 -18.32
CA VAL A 114 -19.72 -0.89 -19.66
C VAL A 114 -19.32 -2.35 -19.51
N GLY A 115 -20.04 -3.25 -20.20
CA GLY A 115 -19.71 -4.66 -20.10
C GLY A 115 -20.66 -5.59 -20.85
N SER A 116 -20.41 -6.89 -20.71
CA SER A 116 -21.16 -7.99 -21.29
C SER A 116 -21.19 -9.21 -20.37
N ASN A 117 -22.07 -10.16 -20.64
CA ASN A 117 -22.02 -11.47 -19.97
C ASN A 117 -22.44 -12.58 -20.94
N GLU A 118 -21.45 -13.23 -21.54
CA GLU A 118 -21.67 -14.36 -22.47
C GLU A 118 -22.19 -15.61 -21.78
N THR A 119 -21.92 -15.76 -20.48
CA THR A 119 -22.21 -17.01 -19.75
C THR A 119 -23.63 -17.09 -19.22
N GLY A 120 -24.39 -15.99 -19.28
CA GLY A 120 -25.73 -15.92 -18.76
C GLY A 120 -26.12 -14.49 -18.31
N ASN A 121 -27.08 -14.41 -17.40
CA ASN A 121 -27.45 -13.15 -16.77
C ASN A 121 -26.85 -13.07 -15.38
N SER A 122 -26.44 -11.88 -14.98
CA SER A 122 -25.99 -11.61 -13.62
C SER A 122 -26.59 -10.32 -13.09
N VAL A 123 -26.80 -10.26 -11.79
CA VAL A 123 -27.10 -9.02 -11.08
C VAL A 123 -25.81 -8.54 -10.42
N VAL A 124 -25.42 -7.34 -10.78
CA VAL A 124 -24.25 -6.65 -10.23
C VAL A 124 -24.71 -5.42 -9.47
N ARG A 125 -24.24 -5.29 -8.26
CA ARG A 125 -24.52 -4.19 -7.36
C ARG A 125 -23.47 -3.10 -7.54
N PHE A 126 -23.94 -1.87 -7.71
CA PHE A 126 -23.12 -0.66 -7.68
C PHE A 126 -23.52 0.19 -6.48
N LYS A 127 -22.53 0.62 -5.68
CA LYS A 127 -22.75 1.53 -4.56
C LYS A 127 -21.97 2.82 -4.80
N VAL A 128 -22.65 3.94 -4.74
CA VAL A 128 -22.07 5.28 -4.89
C VAL A 128 -22.77 6.26 -3.97
N GLN A 129 -22.04 7.11 -3.26
CA GLN A 129 -22.58 8.08 -2.28
C GLN A 129 -23.62 7.47 -1.32
N ASN A 130 -23.37 6.28 -0.79
CA ASN A 130 -24.28 5.53 0.10
C ASN A 130 -25.60 5.02 -0.53
N LYS A 131 -25.81 5.20 -1.84
CA LYS A 131 -26.92 4.61 -2.57
C LYS A 131 -26.50 3.34 -3.30
N VAL A 132 -27.43 2.41 -3.43
CA VAL A 132 -27.19 1.08 -4.01
C VAL A 132 -28.09 0.90 -5.23
N TYR A 133 -27.50 0.38 -6.32
CA TYR A 133 -28.18 0.12 -7.58
C TYR A 133 -27.85 -1.31 -8.04
N ASN A 134 -28.85 -2.12 -8.30
CA ASN A 134 -28.68 -3.46 -8.83
C ASN A 134 -28.98 -3.46 -10.34
N ILE A 135 -27.99 -3.86 -11.13
CA ILE A 135 -28.07 -3.84 -12.59
C ILE A 135 -27.96 -5.26 -13.13
N THR A 136 -28.85 -5.62 -14.03
CA THR A 136 -28.74 -6.90 -14.75
C THR A 136 -27.81 -6.76 -15.94
N ILE A 137 -26.69 -7.49 -15.91
CA ILE A 137 -25.71 -7.58 -17.00
C ILE A 137 -26.00 -8.84 -17.82
N SER A 138 -26.13 -8.72 -19.12
CA SER A 138 -26.54 -9.82 -20.01
C SER A 138 -26.07 -9.65 -21.44
N GLY A 139 -25.92 -10.78 -22.14
CA GLY A 139 -25.59 -10.85 -23.57
C GLY A 139 -24.11 -10.75 -23.86
N PRO A 140 -23.66 -11.29 -25.02
CA PRO A 140 -22.26 -11.39 -25.39
C PRO A 140 -21.65 -10.07 -25.87
N THR A 141 -22.45 -9.11 -26.28
CA THR A 141 -21.98 -7.84 -26.79
C THR A 141 -21.88 -6.83 -25.68
N SER A 142 -20.74 -6.16 -25.55
CA SER A 142 -20.54 -5.07 -24.59
C SER A 142 -21.47 -3.91 -24.90
N LYS A 143 -22.13 -3.40 -23.87
CA LYS A 143 -23.04 -2.26 -23.95
C LYS A 143 -23.00 -1.40 -22.70
N ILE A 144 -23.65 -0.25 -22.75
CA ILE A 144 -23.79 0.69 -21.66
C ILE A 144 -24.99 0.29 -20.80
N TYR A 145 -24.75 0.20 -19.51
CA TYR A 145 -25.77 -0.03 -18.48
C TYR A 145 -25.83 1.21 -17.59
N GLY A 146 -26.88 1.99 -17.71
CA GLY A 146 -27.11 3.15 -16.85
C GLY A 146 -27.28 2.75 -15.40
N ILE A 147 -26.55 3.41 -14.51
CA ILE A 147 -26.63 3.18 -13.06
C ILE A 147 -27.54 4.24 -12.44
N ALA A 148 -27.16 5.51 -12.53
CA ALA A 148 -27.89 6.61 -11.92
C ALA A 148 -27.45 7.98 -12.44
N THR A 149 -28.31 8.99 -12.23
CA THR A 149 -27.90 10.40 -12.15
C THR A 149 -27.73 10.76 -10.68
N ILE A 150 -26.55 11.25 -10.32
CA ILE A 150 -26.13 11.46 -8.93
C ILE A 150 -25.78 12.93 -8.73
N PRO A 151 -26.40 13.63 -7.77
CA PRO A 151 -26.01 15.00 -7.44
C PRO A 151 -24.63 15.01 -6.75
N VAL A 152 -23.71 15.79 -7.30
CA VAL A 152 -22.39 16.08 -6.72
C VAL A 152 -22.40 17.49 -6.18
N GLU A 153 -22.36 17.64 -4.87
CA GLU A 153 -22.48 18.94 -4.20
C GLU A 153 -21.23 19.83 -4.35
N LYS A 154 -20.08 19.21 -4.49
CA LYS A 154 -18.77 19.89 -4.61
C LYS A 154 -17.75 19.04 -5.36
N PRO A 155 -16.75 19.65 -5.99
CA PRO A 155 -15.61 18.93 -6.57
C PRO A 155 -14.96 17.96 -5.58
N GLY A 156 -14.54 16.80 -6.08
CA GLY A 156 -13.89 15.78 -5.24
C GLY A 156 -13.80 14.42 -5.90
N TYR A 157 -13.28 13.46 -5.15
CA TYR A 157 -13.23 12.07 -5.58
C TYR A 157 -14.60 11.39 -5.45
N ILE A 158 -15.00 10.75 -6.53
CA ILE A 158 -16.13 9.82 -6.56
C ILE A 158 -15.57 8.41 -6.39
N ARG A 159 -16.18 7.63 -5.50
CA ARG A 159 -15.94 6.20 -5.35
C ARG A 159 -17.17 5.43 -5.78
N VAL A 160 -16.95 4.43 -6.64
CA VAL A 160 -17.98 3.49 -7.08
C VAL A 160 -17.53 2.09 -6.67
N ASP A 161 -18.29 1.44 -5.78
CA ASP A 161 -18.07 0.05 -5.41
C ASP A 161 -18.92 -0.86 -6.30
N MET A 162 -18.33 -1.95 -6.78
CA MET A 162 -18.97 -2.95 -7.61
C MET A 162 -18.85 -4.33 -6.97
N GLN A 163 -19.97 -5.07 -6.88
CA GLN A 163 -20.04 -6.40 -6.28
C GLN A 163 -21.04 -7.29 -7.02
N GLY A 164 -20.73 -8.57 -7.21
CA GLY A 164 -21.68 -9.55 -7.71
C GLY A 164 -22.76 -9.88 -6.67
N VAL A 165 -24.00 -10.05 -7.11
CA VAL A 165 -25.13 -10.41 -6.23
C VAL A 165 -25.66 -11.79 -6.57
N SER A 166 -25.97 -12.04 -7.86
CA SER A 166 -26.47 -13.32 -8.33
C SER A 166 -26.11 -13.53 -9.79
N LYS A 167 -26.04 -14.77 -10.23
CA LYS A 167 -25.75 -15.13 -11.62
C LYS A 167 -26.40 -16.44 -12.01
N SER A 168 -26.79 -16.57 -13.28
CA SER A 168 -27.28 -17.81 -13.87
C SER A 168 -26.18 -18.56 -14.63
N GLY A 169 -25.08 -17.90 -14.94
CA GLY A 169 -23.93 -18.43 -15.66
C GLY A 169 -22.70 -18.65 -14.78
N LYS A 170 -21.54 -18.80 -15.43
CA LYS A 170 -20.27 -19.10 -14.76
C LYS A 170 -19.60 -17.87 -14.09
N SER A 171 -19.93 -16.67 -14.57
CA SER A 171 -19.35 -15.41 -14.08
C SER A 171 -20.38 -14.32 -13.92
N PHE A 172 -19.99 -13.23 -13.23
CA PHE A 172 -20.81 -12.00 -13.17
C PHE A 172 -20.70 -11.14 -14.44
N GLY A 173 -19.87 -11.53 -15.40
CA GLY A 173 -19.68 -10.85 -16.66
C GLY A 173 -18.31 -10.20 -16.78
N ASP A 174 -18.06 -9.62 -17.95
CA ASP A 174 -16.87 -8.83 -18.26
C ASP A 174 -17.26 -7.36 -18.24
N ILE A 175 -16.97 -6.69 -17.12
CA ILE A 175 -17.23 -5.25 -16.94
C ILE A 175 -15.88 -4.55 -17.03
N THR A 176 -15.75 -3.62 -17.98
CA THR A 176 -14.45 -3.05 -18.40
C THR A 176 -14.18 -1.65 -17.85
N GLY A 177 -15.22 -0.95 -17.42
CA GLY A 177 -15.08 0.42 -16.91
C GLY A 177 -16.42 1.09 -16.68
N TYR A 178 -16.32 2.37 -16.39
CA TYR A 178 -17.50 3.26 -16.30
C TYR A 178 -17.50 4.27 -17.45
N ARG A 179 -18.67 4.79 -17.73
CA ARG A 179 -18.84 6.01 -18.51
C ARG A 179 -19.54 7.06 -17.65
N ILE A 180 -19.06 8.29 -17.74
CA ILE A 180 -19.64 9.42 -17.01
C ILE A 180 -20.08 10.52 -17.97
N GLY A 181 -21.08 11.27 -17.51
CA GLY A 181 -21.65 12.40 -18.24
C GLY A 181 -22.36 13.35 -17.28
N GLY A 182 -23.27 14.16 -17.83
CA GLY A 182 -23.96 15.21 -17.07
C GLY A 182 -23.08 16.44 -16.87
N GLN A 183 -23.52 17.35 -16.02
CA GLN A 183 -22.86 18.63 -15.80
C GLN A 183 -21.41 18.48 -15.31
N VAL A 184 -21.15 17.55 -14.39
CA VAL A 184 -19.80 17.33 -13.84
C VAL A 184 -18.79 16.88 -14.89
N ALA A 185 -19.23 16.22 -15.97
CA ALA A 185 -18.35 15.75 -17.03
C ALA A 185 -17.84 16.88 -17.95
N LEU A 186 -18.46 18.05 -17.91
CA LEU A 186 -18.05 19.23 -18.67
C LEU A 186 -16.84 19.92 -18.05
N GLY A 187 -16.56 19.67 -16.77
CA GLY A 187 -15.41 20.24 -16.05
C GLY A 187 -14.14 19.41 -16.18
N THR A 188 -13.15 19.80 -15.41
CA THR A 188 -11.87 19.08 -15.35
C THR A 188 -12.02 17.82 -14.53
N ASN A 189 -11.89 16.66 -15.17
CA ASN A 189 -11.90 15.36 -14.51
C ASN A 189 -10.49 14.77 -14.48
N HIS A 190 -10.14 14.07 -13.39
CA HIS A 190 -8.83 13.45 -13.24
C HIS A 190 -8.97 11.96 -12.94
N PHE A 191 -8.40 11.13 -13.79
CA PHE A 191 -8.26 9.69 -13.65
C PHE A 191 -7.17 9.20 -14.62
N VAL A 192 -6.70 7.98 -14.44
CA VAL A 192 -5.74 7.35 -15.36
C VAL A 192 -6.48 6.99 -16.64
N THR A 193 -6.00 7.50 -17.78
CA THR A 193 -6.57 7.21 -19.11
C THR A 193 -5.88 6.00 -19.75
N GLU A 194 -6.56 5.33 -20.68
CA GLU A 194 -5.98 4.20 -21.43
C GLU A 194 -4.74 4.59 -22.23
N GLU A 195 -4.71 5.79 -22.78
CA GLU A 195 -3.57 6.35 -23.51
C GLU A 195 -2.30 6.34 -22.66
N LYS A 196 -2.38 6.87 -21.43
CA LYS A 196 -1.25 6.90 -20.49
C LYS A 196 -0.73 5.52 -20.12
N MET A 197 -1.60 4.53 -20.12
CA MET A 197 -1.22 3.16 -19.84
C MET A 197 -0.54 2.48 -21.01
N ASN A 198 -1.06 2.69 -22.22
CA ASN A 198 -0.54 2.08 -23.45
C ASN A 198 0.81 2.66 -23.86
N GLU A 199 1.07 3.92 -23.61
CA GLU A 199 2.36 4.58 -23.87
C GLU A 199 3.45 4.15 -22.87
N GLY A 200 3.12 3.30 -21.91
CA GLY A 200 4.06 2.89 -20.87
C GLY A 200 4.55 4.08 -20.05
N ASP A 201 3.69 5.09 -19.84
CA ASP A 201 4.04 6.32 -19.13
C ASP A 201 4.64 5.98 -17.75
N LYS A 202 5.97 6.15 -17.67
CA LYS A 202 6.74 5.93 -16.45
C LYS A 202 6.30 6.85 -15.30
N ASN A 203 5.52 7.89 -15.62
CA ASN A 203 4.97 8.85 -14.67
C ASN A 203 3.56 8.47 -14.19
N CYS A 204 2.99 7.37 -14.66
CA CYS A 204 1.75 6.83 -14.13
C CYS A 204 2.00 6.19 -12.74
N TYR A 205 2.25 7.04 -11.76
CA TYR A 205 2.69 6.67 -10.41
C TYR A 205 1.72 5.76 -9.69
N PHE A 206 0.42 5.94 -9.89
CA PHE A 206 -0.62 5.12 -9.27
C PHE A 206 -0.65 3.68 -9.78
N TYR A 207 -0.07 3.45 -10.95
CA TYR A 207 -0.12 2.17 -11.61
C TYR A 207 1.10 1.29 -11.31
N ARG A 208 2.29 1.89 -11.10
CA ARG A 208 3.57 1.15 -11.07
C ARG A 208 4.29 1.17 -9.73
N ARG A 209 3.96 2.08 -8.83
CA ARG A 209 4.65 2.22 -7.54
C ARG A 209 3.66 2.39 -6.41
N GLY A 210 3.97 1.74 -5.30
CA GLY A 210 3.35 2.06 -4.04
C GLY A 210 3.84 3.40 -3.50
N SER A 211 3.07 3.98 -2.60
CA SER A 211 3.45 5.21 -1.92
C SER A 211 4.48 4.95 -0.83
N SER A 212 5.40 5.89 -0.64
CA SER A 212 6.31 5.91 0.50
C SER A 212 6.30 7.28 1.19
N VAL A 213 6.55 7.27 2.49
CA VAL A 213 6.76 8.47 3.28
C VAL A 213 8.09 8.34 4.02
N HIS A 214 8.93 9.37 3.89
CA HIS A 214 10.26 9.41 4.47
C HIS A 214 10.29 10.33 5.68
N TRP A 215 11.12 9.98 6.66
CA TRP A 215 11.30 10.69 7.91
C TRP A 215 12.79 10.92 8.13
N PHE A 216 13.26 12.16 7.94
CA PHE A 216 14.67 12.51 8.03
C PHE A 216 14.98 13.04 9.43
N TYR A 217 15.95 12.43 10.11
CA TYR A 217 16.33 12.78 11.48
C TYR A 217 17.36 13.90 11.53
N THR A 218 17.21 14.78 12.49
CA THR A 218 18.21 15.80 12.81
C THR A 218 19.37 15.16 13.57
N GLN A 219 20.49 14.95 12.89
CA GLN A 219 21.65 14.31 13.51
C GLN A 219 22.39 15.25 14.47
N PRO A 220 22.94 14.75 15.58
CA PRO A 220 23.80 15.51 16.47
C PRO A 220 25.09 15.92 15.76
N THR A 221 25.70 17.03 16.18
CA THR A 221 27.01 17.46 15.70
C THR A 221 28.09 16.48 16.12
N GLY A 222 29.00 16.18 15.20
CA GLY A 222 30.13 15.26 15.39
C GLY A 222 30.01 13.98 14.55
N ASN A 223 31.03 13.14 14.63
CA ASN A 223 31.07 11.87 13.91
C ASN A 223 30.19 10.85 14.62
N ALA A 224 29.03 10.56 14.07
CA ALA A 224 28.16 9.51 14.59
C ALA A 224 28.65 8.13 14.11
N GLU A 225 28.77 7.16 15.01
CA GLU A 225 29.20 5.80 14.70
C GLU A 225 28.03 4.83 14.66
N TYR A 226 27.02 5.01 15.55
CA TYR A 226 25.86 4.13 15.62
C TYR A 226 24.57 4.93 15.55
N PHE A 227 23.56 4.31 14.96
CA PHE A 227 22.18 4.75 15.04
C PHE A 227 21.31 3.61 15.55
N TYR A 228 20.64 3.86 16.67
CA TYR A 228 19.65 2.99 17.31
C TYR A 228 18.24 3.51 17.04
N ASN A 229 17.32 2.61 16.70
CA ASN A 229 15.92 2.92 16.46
C ASN A 229 15.01 1.78 16.90
N GLU A 230 13.81 2.09 17.32
CA GLU A 230 12.76 1.11 17.61
C GLU A 230 11.59 1.25 16.65
N VAL A 231 10.96 0.14 16.31
CA VAL A 231 9.76 0.08 15.47
C VAL A 231 8.64 -0.68 16.17
N LEU A 232 7.42 -0.16 16.04
CA LEU A 232 6.20 -0.85 16.40
C LEU A 232 5.23 -0.80 15.22
N VAL A 233 4.93 -1.96 14.66
CA VAL A 233 3.88 -2.17 13.67
C VAL A 233 2.65 -2.70 14.39
N THR A 234 1.54 -1.99 14.34
CA THR A 234 0.30 -2.48 14.94
C THR A 234 -0.38 -3.54 14.05
N PRO A 235 -1.22 -4.45 14.60
CA PRO A 235 -1.81 -5.54 13.83
C PRO A 235 -2.54 -5.11 12.55
N GLU A 236 -3.27 -3.98 12.59
CA GLU A 236 -4.00 -3.46 11.44
C GLU A 236 -3.10 -2.88 10.36
N ASN A 237 -1.86 -2.57 10.69
CA ASN A 237 -0.85 -2.02 9.78
C ASN A 237 0.18 -3.06 9.30
N ALA A 238 0.09 -4.32 9.77
CA ALA A 238 0.88 -5.42 9.25
C ALA A 238 0.27 -5.88 7.92
N LEU A 239 0.66 -5.22 6.85
CA LEU A 239 0.13 -5.43 5.50
C LEU A 239 1.20 -5.99 4.58
N ASN A 240 0.79 -6.88 3.69
CA ASN A 240 1.67 -7.41 2.64
C ASN A 240 2.24 -6.25 1.80
N SER A 241 3.40 -6.51 1.20
CA SER A 241 4.11 -5.54 0.35
C SER A 241 4.48 -4.25 1.08
N THR A 242 4.84 -4.37 2.36
CA THR A 242 5.19 -3.21 3.17
C THR A 242 6.61 -3.31 3.73
N TYR A 243 7.38 -2.25 3.55
CA TYR A 243 8.68 -2.10 4.16
C TYR A 243 8.64 -1.03 5.26
N TYR A 244 8.90 -1.46 6.48
CA TYR A 244 9.04 -0.62 7.67
C TYR A 244 10.54 -0.41 7.89
N MET A 245 11.14 0.49 7.10
CA MET A 245 12.57 0.74 7.14
C MET A 245 12.91 1.60 8.34
N MET A 246 13.79 1.07 9.20
CA MET A 246 14.11 1.64 10.50
C MET A 246 15.32 2.56 10.46
N ASN A 247 16.44 2.09 9.95
CA ASN A 247 17.74 2.75 9.99
C ASN A 247 18.28 2.95 8.58
N GLY A 248 17.96 4.08 7.97
CA GLY A 248 18.53 4.54 6.72
C GLY A 248 19.77 5.39 6.96
N PHE A 249 20.71 5.31 6.06
CA PHE A 249 21.93 6.09 5.99
C PHE A 249 22.27 6.40 4.53
N SER A 250 23.18 7.32 4.26
CA SER A 250 23.43 7.78 2.88
C SER A 250 23.71 6.66 1.88
N GLU A 251 24.31 5.56 2.32
CA GLU A 251 24.77 4.47 1.46
C GLU A 251 23.96 3.17 1.62
N GLY A 252 22.81 3.20 2.36
CA GLY A 252 22.02 1.99 2.55
C GLY A 252 20.93 2.11 3.60
N TYR A 253 20.38 0.95 3.98
CA TYR A 253 19.24 0.90 4.89
C TYR A 253 19.08 -0.47 5.57
N MET A 254 18.39 -0.46 6.71
CA MET A 254 17.97 -1.65 7.45
C MET A 254 16.56 -1.50 8.01
N GLY A 255 15.77 -2.56 7.96
CA GLY A 255 14.42 -2.58 8.54
C GLY A 255 13.75 -3.94 8.47
N ILE A 256 12.45 -3.97 8.80
CA ILE A 256 11.62 -5.15 8.72
C ILE A 256 10.62 -5.02 7.57
N GLN A 257 10.37 -6.14 6.91
CA GLN A 257 9.53 -6.18 5.72
C GLN A 257 8.49 -7.30 5.84
N GLN A 258 7.28 -7.03 5.34
CA GLN A 258 6.30 -8.06 5.01
C GLN A 258 6.19 -8.15 3.49
N THR A 259 6.57 -9.31 2.95
CA THR A 259 6.62 -9.53 1.50
C THR A 259 5.23 -9.57 0.86
N THR A 260 5.17 -9.61 -0.46
CA THR A 260 3.92 -9.76 -1.21
C THR A 260 3.19 -11.08 -0.87
N SER A 261 3.94 -12.14 -0.58
CA SER A 261 3.40 -13.44 -0.12
C SER A 261 3.01 -13.46 1.36
N GLY A 262 3.32 -12.39 2.13
CA GLY A 262 3.06 -12.32 3.56
C GLY A 262 4.20 -12.83 4.45
N GLU A 263 5.35 -13.24 3.88
CA GLU A 263 6.53 -13.63 4.65
C GLU A 263 7.16 -12.41 5.34
N HIS A 264 7.72 -12.64 6.52
CA HIS A 264 8.40 -11.60 7.29
C HIS A 264 9.92 -11.72 7.17
N LYS A 265 10.59 -10.57 6.98
CA LYS A 265 12.04 -10.48 6.85
C LYS A 265 12.62 -9.32 7.64
N VAL A 266 13.87 -9.46 8.05
CA VAL A 266 14.78 -8.36 8.38
C VAL A 266 15.70 -8.17 7.21
N LEU A 267 15.78 -6.97 6.66
CA LEU A 267 16.57 -6.64 5.47
C LEU A 267 17.64 -5.60 5.82
N PHE A 268 18.86 -5.81 5.33
CA PHE A 268 19.96 -4.86 5.45
C PHE A 268 20.74 -4.81 4.14
N SER A 269 20.87 -3.60 3.56
CA SER A 269 21.47 -3.38 2.24
C SER A 269 22.43 -2.20 2.25
N VAL A 270 23.48 -2.29 1.43
CA VAL A 270 24.48 -1.24 1.23
C VAL A 270 24.73 -1.10 -0.28
N TRP A 271 24.50 0.11 -0.83
CA TRP A 271 24.76 0.40 -2.25
C TRP A 271 26.25 0.38 -2.57
N SER A 272 26.58 -0.12 -3.76
CA SER A 272 27.91 0.05 -4.37
C SER A 272 28.24 1.54 -4.59
N PRO A 273 29.50 1.95 -4.57
CA PRO A 273 29.89 3.28 -5.06
C PRO A 273 29.75 3.42 -6.58
N TYR A 274 29.55 2.32 -7.30
CA TYR A 274 29.34 2.32 -8.75
C TYR A 274 27.83 2.40 -9.06
N THR A 275 27.47 3.34 -9.93
CA THR A 275 26.08 3.57 -10.30
C THR A 275 25.68 2.67 -11.46
N THR A 276 24.91 1.65 -11.19
CA THR A 276 24.30 0.74 -12.17
C THR A 276 23.06 0.11 -11.55
N ASP A 277 22.11 -0.31 -12.38
CA ASP A 277 20.93 -1.08 -11.96
C ASP A 277 21.15 -2.60 -12.07
N ASP A 278 22.24 -3.03 -12.73
CA ASP A 278 22.62 -4.43 -12.84
C ASP A 278 23.83 -4.73 -11.95
N PRO A 279 23.69 -5.58 -10.92
CA PRO A 279 24.84 -5.93 -10.06
C PRO A 279 25.98 -6.64 -10.79
N GLU A 280 25.73 -7.28 -11.92
CA GLU A 280 26.77 -7.93 -12.74
C GLU A 280 27.73 -6.91 -13.37
N ASP A 281 27.26 -5.68 -13.62
CA ASP A 281 28.06 -4.60 -14.18
C ASP A 281 29.02 -3.94 -13.18
N ILE A 282 28.93 -4.28 -11.88
CA ILE A 282 29.80 -3.66 -10.87
C ILE A 282 31.22 -4.20 -10.99
N PRO A 283 32.23 -3.34 -11.26
CA PRO A 283 33.64 -3.75 -11.22
C PRO A 283 34.01 -4.37 -9.87
N GLU A 284 34.86 -5.41 -9.90
CA GLU A 284 35.23 -6.18 -8.68
C GLU A 284 35.79 -5.30 -7.54
N GLU A 285 36.59 -4.29 -7.88
CA GLU A 285 37.17 -3.35 -6.93
C GLU A 285 36.12 -2.41 -6.29
N LYS A 286 34.93 -2.27 -6.90
CA LYS A 286 33.81 -1.45 -6.44
C LYS A 286 32.68 -2.26 -5.80
N ARG A 287 32.80 -3.58 -5.76
CA ARG A 287 31.82 -4.45 -5.10
C ARG A 287 31.84 -4.27 -3.60
N VAL A 288 30.64 -4.26 -3.03
CA VAL A 288 30.46 -4.30 -1.57
C VAL A 288 30.82 -5.69 -1.07
N LYS A 289 31.80 -5.79 -0.15
CA LYS A 289 32.30 -7.07 0.35
C LYS A 289 31.64 -7.44 1.66
N VAL A 290 31.23 -8.70 1.78
CA VAL A 290 30.72 -9.27 3.04
C VAL A 290 31.88 -9.58 3.95
N LEU A 291 31.98 -8.96 5.11
CA LEU A 291 32.97 -9.26 6.13
C LEU A 291 32.45 -10.33 7.11
N ARG A 292 31.20 -10.26 7.49
CA ARG A 292 30.54 -11.20 8.41
C ARG A 292 29.06 -11.29 8.12
N LYS A 293 28.46 -12.42 8.45
CA LYS A 293 27.01 -12.61 8.48
C LYS A 293 26.57 -13.31 9.75
N GLY A 294 25.33 -13.03 10.18
CA GLY A 294 24.70 -13.71 11.30
C GLY A 294 24.26 -15.14 10.96
N ALA A 295 23.88 -15.89 11.98
CA ALA A 295 23.27 -17.20 11.81
C ALA A 295 21.97 -17.09 11.01
N ASN A 296 21.75 -18.01 10.07
CA ASN A 296 20.56 -18.09 9.21
C ASN A 296 20.32 -16.85 8.33
N VAL A 297 21.28 -15.93 8.22
CA VAL A 297 21.22 -14.80 7.30
C VAL A 297 21.65 -15.24 5.92
N THR A 298 20.85 -14.88 4.92
CA THR A 298 21.18 -15.05 3.51
C THR A 298 21.85 -13.77 3.00
N ILE A 299 22.88 -13.94 2.17
CA ILE A 299 23.57 -12.85 1.47
C ILE A 299 23.20 -12.93 0.00
N GLY A 300 22.99 -11.78 -0.61
CA GLY A 300 22.76 -11.62 -2.04
C GLY A 300 23.18 -10.24 -2.52
N GLU A 301 22.81 -9.94 -3.73
CA GLU A 301 22.96 -8.64 -4.37
C GLU A 301 21.57 -8.14 -4.79
N PHE A 302 21.44 -6.84 -4.98
CA PHE A 302 20.20 -6.23 -5.49
C PHE A 302 20.50 -5.32 -6.68
N GLY A 303 19.49 -5.11 -7.52
CA GLY A 303 19.53 -4.24 -8.69
C GLY A 303 18.20 -3.50 -8.88
N ASN A 304 18.04 -2.82 -10.02
CA ASN A 304 16.88 -2.04 -10.44
C ASN A 304 16.60 -0.72 -9.69
N GLU A 305 17.33 -0.44 -8.60
CA GLU A 305 17.26 0.82 -7.83
C GLU A 305 18.66 1.25 -7.40
N GLY A 306 19.63 1.20 -8.34
CA GLY A 306 21.04 1.06 -8.03
C GLY A 306 21.35 -0.38 -7.66
N SER A 307 22.59 -0.70 -7.38
CA SER A 307 23.01 -2.06 -7.04
C SER A 307 23.98 -2.09 -5.87
N GLY A 308 24.10 -3.24 -5.21
CA GLY A 308 24.99 -3.40 -4.05
C GLY A 308 24.78 -4.70 -3.30
N GLY A 309 25.38 -4.79 -2.12
CA GLY A 309 25.27 -5.94 -1.23
C GLY A 309 23.96 -5.92 -0.44
N GLN A 310 23.28 -7.07 -0.37
CA GLN A 310 22.07 -7.26 0.38
C GLN A 310 22.18 -8.44 1.33
N SER A 311 21.52 -8.36 2.45
CA SER A 311 21.35 -9.46 3.39
C SER A 311 19.93 -9.49 3.94
N TRP A 312 19.41 -10.70 4.18
CA TRP A 312 18.13 -10.85 4.83
C TRP A 312 18.09 -12.05 5.76
N LEU A 313 17.31 -11.88 6.84
CA LEU A 313 16.95 -12.92 7.78
C LEU A 313 15.45 -13.17 7.67
N HIS A 314 15.03 -14.40 7.36
CA HIS A 314 13.63 -14.80 7.56
C HIS A 314 13.36 -14.85 9.06
N TYR A 315 12.57 -13.94 9.53
CA TYR A 315 12.21 -13.81 10.94
C TYR A 315 10.75 -13.39 11.06
N ASN A 316 9.93 -14.26 11.66
CA ASN A 316 8.50 -14.03 11.84
C ASN A 316 8.23 -13.00 12.95
N TRP A 317 8.58 -11.74 12.68
CA TRP A 317 8.24 -10.66 13.60
C TRP A 317 6.73 -10.55 13.76
N THR A 318 6.29 -10.23 14.98
CA THR A 318 4.87 -10.19 15.35
C THR A 318 4.42 -8.74 15.49
N ALA A 319 3.32 -8.39 14.83
CA ALA A 319 2.67 -7.10 15.01
C ALA A 319 2.25 -6.89 16.48
N GLY A 320 2.37 -5.65 16.95
CA GLY A 320 2.17 -5.31 18.36
C GLY A 320 3.43 -5.46 19.23
N THR A 321 4.51 -5.99 18.68
CA THR A 321 5.80 -6.13 19.38
C THR A 321 6.77 -5.02 18.95
N VAL A 322 7.51 -4.48 19.94
CA VAL A 322 8.57 -3.50 19.67
C VAL A 322 9.84 -4.24 19.30
N TYR A 323 10.37 -3.96 18.10
CA TYR A 323 11.66 -4.44 17.65
C TYR A 323 12.67 -3.30 17.63
N LYS A 324 13.97 -3.65 17.76
CA LYS A 324 15.06 -2.68 17.83
C LYS A 324 16.11 -2.97 16.77
N ALA A 325 16.58 -1.93 16.13
CA ALA A 325 17.69 -2.01 15.19
C ALA A 325 18.84 -1.12 15.62
N LEU A 326 20.04 -1.57 15.36
CA LEU A 326 21.27 -0.82 15.58
C LEU A 326 22.16 -0.97 14.34
N VAL A 327 22.47 0.14 13.69
CA VAL A 327 23.41 0.14 12.56
C VAL A 327 24.66 0.92 12.95
N ARG A 328 25.81 0.30 12.71
CA ARG A 328 27.13 0.91 12.87
C ARG A 328 27.71 1.27 11.52
N VAL A 329 28.22 2.48 11.38
CA VAL A 329 28.96 2.97 10.21
C VAL A 329 30.28 3.55 10.69
N LYS A 330 31.38 2.98 10.21
CA LYS A 330 32.73 3.41 10.64
C LYS A 330 33.72 3.27 9.48
N PRO A 331 34.52 4.33 9.15
CA PRO A 331 35.61 4.21 8.23
C PRO A 331 36.67 3.24 8.78
N ASP A 332 37.28 2.44 7.91
CA ASP A 332 38.30 1.44 8.28
C ASP A 332 39.69 2.03 8.34
N GLY A 333 39.86 3.27 7.86
CA GLY A 333 41.15 3.95 7.76
C GLY A 333 41.97 3.59 6.51
N ASN A 334 41.46 2.70 5.64
CA ASN A 334 42.14 2.21 4.45
C ASN A 334 41.34 2.47 3.15
N GLY A 335 40.46 3.48 3.16
CA GLY A 335 39.70 3.87 1.99
C GLY A 335 38.33 3.17 1.85
N SER A 336 37.94 2.37 2.84
CA SER A 336 36.60 1.77 2.90
C SER A 336 35.84 2.16 4.16
N THR A 337 34.53 1.99 4.11
CA THR A 337 33.69 2.14 5.30
C THR A 337 32.98 0.83 5.60
N VAL A 338 32.95 0.46 6.88
CA VAL A 338 32.31 -0.76 7.37
C VAL A 338 30.92 -0.42 7.91
N TYR A 339 29.92 -1.09 7.37
CA TYR A 339 28.51 -1.01 7.75
C TYR A 339 28.09 -2.32 8.42
N THR A 340 27.58 -2.24 9.65
CA THR A 340 27.17 -3.44 10.39
C THR A 340 25.77 -3.25 10.96
N GLY A 341 24.85 -4.16 10.60
CA GLY A 341 23.48 -4.17 11.07
C GLY A 341 23.23 -5.21 12.15
N TYR A 342 22.56 -4.81 13.22
CA TYR A 342 22.11 -5.67 14.31
C TYR A 342 20.61 -5.50 14.54
N PHE A 343 19.93 -6.60 14.83
CA PHE A 343 18.51 -6.65 15.12
C PHE A 343 18.26 -7.32 16.47
N TYR A 344 17.47 -6.68 17.34
CA TYR A 344 17.15 -7.24 18.64
C TYR A 344 15.82 -7.98 18.59
N ALA A 345 15.86 -9.27 18.83
CA ALA A 345 14.74 -10.17 18.85
C ALA A 345 15.04 -11.37 19.77
N ASP A 346 14.00 -11.97 20.33
CA ASP A 346 14.09 -13.14 21.23
C ASP A 346 15.00 -12.91 22.46
N GLY A 347 15.09 -11.66 22.93
CA GLY A 347 15.87 -11.30 24.10
C GLY A 347 17.36 -11.04 23.83
N GLU A 348 17.81 -11.09 22.56
CA GLU A 348 19.24 -10.94 22.21
C GLU A 348 19.45 -10.08 20.96
N TRP A 349 20.65 -9.52 20.83
CA TRP A 349 21.10 -8.87 19.61
C TRP A 349 21.63 -9.90 18.61
N LYS A 350 21.01 -9.95 17.45
CA LYS A 350 21.40 -10.79 16.31
C LYS A 350 22.19 -9.96 15.32
N LEU A 351 23.40 -10.40 14.96
CA LEU A 351 24.11 -9.83 13.81
C LEU A 351 23.31 -10.16 12.54
N ILE A 352 23.04 -9.16 11.70
CA ILE A 352 22.51 -9.40 10.36
C ILE A 352 23.68 -9.56 9.40
N ALA A 353 24.39 -8.48 9.09
CA ALA A 353 25.61 -8.57 8.29
C ALA A 353 26.57 -7.43 8.62
N SER A 354 27.80 -7.60 8.20
CA SER A 354 28.82 -6.55 8.15
C SER A 354 29.37 -6.47 6.74
N PHE A 355 29.22 -5.31 6.11
CA PHE A 355 29.68 -5.02 4.76
C PHE A 355 30.82 -4.02 4.76
N SER A 356 31.80 -4.19 3.86
CA SER A 356 32.80 -3.19 3.53
C SER A 356 32.46 -2.57 2.18
N ARG A 357 32.26 -1.26 2.16
CA ARG A 357 32.03 -0.48 0.95
C ARG A 357 33.33 0.24 0.57
N PRO A 358 33.94 -0.07 -0.58
CA PRO A 358 35.13 0.58 -1.05
C PRO A 358 34.89 2.04 -1.46
N GLU A 359 35.97 2.77 -1.74
CA GLU A 359 35.94 4.19 -2.17
C GLU A 359 35.06 5.07 -1.25
N THR A 360 35.03 4.74 0.04
CA THR A 360 34.16 5.40 1.01
C THR A 360 34.90 5.64 2.31
N ASN A 361 34.90 6.89 2.75
CA ASN A 361 35.50 7.28 4.02
C ASN A 361 34.50 8.15 4.79
N THR A 362 33.55 7.52 5.49
CA THR A 362 32.47 8.25 6.15
C THR A 362 32.07 7.61 7.48
N TRP A 363 31.60 8.44 8.38
CA TRP A 363 30.82 8.06 9.55
C TRP A 363 29.34 8.01 9.19
N TYR A 364 28.48 7.63 10.14
CA TYR A 364 27.05 7.61 9.95
C TYR A 364 26.51 9.00 9.58
N LYS A 365 25.86 9.12 8.44
CA LYS A 365 25.25 10.36 7.96
C LYS A 365 23.96 10.07 7.20
N GLY A 366 23.11 11.10 7.08
CA GLY A 366 21.84 11.01 6.35
C GLY A 366 20.86 10.05 7.01
N ALA A 367 20.73 10.10 8.36
CA ALA A 367 19.81 9.23 9.07
C ALA A 367 18.34 9.48 8.67
N TYR A 368 17.64 8.41 8.30
CA TYR A 368 16.22 8.47 7.94
C TYR A 368 15.52 7.14 8.23
N SER A 369 14.21 7.20 8.29
CA SER A 369 13.33 6.04 8.22
C SER A 369 12.31 6.25 7.11
N PHE A 370 11.72 5.17 6.61
CA PHE A 370 10.56 5.28 5.73
C PHE A 370 9.55 4.15 5.95
N LEU A 371 8.34 4.44 5.57
CA LEU A 371 7.26 3.47 5.43
C LEU A 371 6.88 3.42 3.96
N GLU A 372 7.00 2.26 3.35
CA GLU A 372 6.78 2.07 1.92
C GLU A 372 5.82 0.93 1.64
N ASN A 373 4.91 1.17 0.69
CA ASN A 373 4.22 0.12 -0.03
C ASN A 373 4.95 -0.11 -1.36
N PHE A 374 5.64 -1.24 -1.52
CA PHE A 374 6.43 -1.53 -2.72
C PHE A 374 5.66 -2.30 -3.81
N ASP A 375 4.38 -2.60 -3.59
CA ASP A 375 3.50 -3.23 -4.57
C ASP A 375 2.20 -2.43 -4.71
N PRO A 376 1.89 -1.91 -5.92
CA PRO A 376 0.73 -1.06 -6.15
C PRO A 376 -0.62 -1.73 -5.84
N ILE A 377 -0.72 -3.06 -5.84
CA ILE A 377 -1.96 -3.80 -5.50
C ILE A 377 -2.55 -3.34 -4.17
N ASN A 378 -1.69 -3.08 -3.19
CA ASN A 378 -2.08 -2.77 -1.82
C ASN A 378 -2.01 -1.27 -1.50
N SER A 379 -1.83 -0.40 -2.52
CA SER A 379 -1.61 1.04 -2.33
C SER A 379 -2.79 1.80 -1.72
N ILE A 380 -4.00 1.28 -1.87
CA ILE A 380 -5.21 1.89 -1.32
C ILE A 380 -5.39 1.68 0.19
N TYR A 381 -4.63 0.77 0.79
CA TYR A 381 -4.76 0.51 2.22
C TYR A 381 -3.87 1.47 3.00
N PRO A 382 -4.44 2.24 3.95
CA PRO A 382 -3.66 3.09 4.83
C PRO A 382 -2.62 2.28 5.58
N ARG A 383 -1.42 2.83 5.72
CA ARG A 383 -0.33 2.26 6.49
C ARG A 383 0.14 3.25 7.53
N SER A 384 0.51 2.74 8.68
CA SER A 384 1.08 3.52 9.76
C SER A 384 2.14 2.69 10.48
N VAL A 385 3.14 3.37 11.01
CA VAL A 385 4.20 2.76 11.82
C VAL A 385 4.64 3.75 12.89
N LEU A 386 5.05 3.24 14.03
CA LEU A 386 5.66 4.05 15.09
C LEU A 386 7.16 3.78 15.13
N TYR A 387 7.96 4.80 14.88
CA TYR A 387 9.38 4.83 15.17
C TYR A 387 9.60 5.61 16.46
N LYS A 388 10.40 5.08 17.39
CA LYS A 388 10.62 5.69 18.71
C LYS A 388 12.01 5.39 19.26
N ASN A 389 12.41 6.12 20.28
CA ASN A 389 13.69 5.95 20.96
C ASN A 389 14.90 6.03 20.02
N GLN A 390 14.98 7.09 19.23
CA GLN A 390 16.09 7.28 18.33
C GLN A 390 17.30 7.83 19.09
N TRP A 391 18.43 7.12 18.98
CA TRP A 391 19.70 7.52 19.60
C TRP A 391 20.87 7.35 18.64
N MET A 392 21.81 8.27 18.68
CA MET A 392 23.09 8.12 18.02
C MET A 392 24.23 8.09 19.02
N ARG A 393 25.19 7.18 18.80
CA ARG A 393 26.47 7.18 19.52
C ARG A 393 27.52 7.83 18.67
N LEU A 394 28.16 8.85 19.22
CA LEU A 394 29.29 9.50 18.57
C LEU A 394 30.57 8.64 18.67
N ALA A 395 31.54 8.88 17.80
CA ALA A 395 32.86 8.25 17.85
C ALA A 395 33.62 8.55 19.16
N SER A 396 33.25 9.63 19.85
CA SER A 396 33.71 9.94 21.22
C SER A 396 33.24 8.98 22.30
N GLY A 397 32.20 8.15 21.99
CA GLY A 397 31.55 7.26 22.94
C GLY A 397 30.27 7.80 23.56
N GLU A 398 29.96 9.08 23.37
CA GLU A 398 28.76 9.72 23.90
C GLU A 398 27.51 9.31 23.14
N TRP A 399 26.41 8.98 23.85
CA TRP A 399 25.09 8.77 23.29
C TRP A 399 24.27 10.06 23.29
N LYS A 400 23.64 10.38 22.18
CA LYS A 400 22.76 11.55 21.99
C LYS A 400 21.38 11.08 21.54
N GLU A 401 20.35 11.55 22.25
CA GLU A 401 18.97 11.35 21.81
C GLU A 401 18.69 12.22 20.57
N ILE A 402 17.93 11.66 19.62
CA ILE A 402 17.45 12.41 18.46
C ILE A 402 16.02 12.86 18.78
N THR A 403 15.83 14.17 18.88
CA THR A 403 14.54 14.79 19.23
C THR A 403 13.89 15.53 18.08
N GLY A 404 14.55 15.65 16.93
CA GLY A 404 14.07 16.37 15.75
C GLY A 404 14.04 15.49 14.50
N ALA A 405 12.97 15.65 13.72
CA ALA A 405 12.84 15.07 12.40
C ALA A 405 11.95 15.93 11.48
N LYS A 406 12.03 15.71 10.17
CA LYS A 406 11.22 16.38 9.14
C LYS A 406 10.81 15.44 8.02
#